data_96b34baf6188b7eaef757f49efbc5124
#
_entry.id   96b34baf6188b7eaef757f49efbc5124
#
_cell.length_a   1.000
_cell.length_b   1.000
_cell.length_c   1.000
_cell.angle_alpha   90.00
_cell.angle_beta   90.00
_cell.angle_gamma   90.00
#
_symmetry.space_group_name_H-M   'P 1'
#
loop_
_entity.id
_entity.type
_entity.pdbx_description
1 polymer ?
#
loop_
_entity_poly.entity_id
_entity_poly.type
_entity_poly.pdbx_seq_one_letter_code
_entity_poly.pdbx_strand_id
1 'polypeptide(L)'
;LLKRRILGLTSYFRSAQESLMPKFIMSSNFHTVYVEMSDFQFKIYEAQRVIERKQAVNSKKKRGNPDPNVFEDSVSTYRIFSRSFCNFVFPPGMTRPLPDKTTDAGEAEEVDEDAIDPIAKLDNADGKYEADELVAAEASVDYDYNSKVKAALTELNDKKLELLTNEQLESSSPKFKKMVDTINHPDNIGLHLVYSQFRTLEGIGIFKLVLEAHGFTEFLISNSSGEWRLAVPQEEIGKPMFVLYTGTESQAQKEIFRNVFNNDWKYIPASLRRDITSISDSNLYGDIIKVFMITASGAEGISLKNTRYVHL
;
A
#
# COMPACT_ATOMS: atom_id res chain seq x y z
N LEU A 1 -2.53 -39.64 4.49
CA LEU A 1 -2.95 -39.62 3.08
C LEU A 1 -2.19 -38.56 2.30
N LEU A 2 -2.07 -37.31 2.82
CA LEU A 2 -1.38 -36.18 2.19
C LEU A 2 0.09 -36.51 1.88
N LYS A 3 0.84 -37.03 2.88
CA LYS A 3 2.26 -37.41 2.72
C LYS A 3 2.51 -38.34 1.54
N ARG A 4 1.59 -39.29 1.26
CA ARG A 4 1.71 -40.22 0.13
C ARG A 4 1.42 -39.56 -1.20
N ARG A 5 0.56 -38.52 -1.24
CA ARG A 5 0.19 -37.83 -2.48
C ARG A 5 1.24 -36.85 -2.95
N ILE A 6 2.02 -36.25 -2.03
CA ILE A 6 3.07 -35.29 -2.36
C ILE A 6 4.44 -35.92 -2.58
N LEU A 7 4.58 -37.23 -2.35
CA LEU A 7 5.85 -37.94 -2.51
C LEU A 7 6.26 -37.89 -4.00
N GLY A 8 7.41 -37.30 -4.28
CA GLY A 8 7.91 -37.09 -5.64
C GLY A 8 7.38 -35.82 -6.35
N LEU A 9 6.39 -35.11 -5.78
CA LEU A 9 5.88 -33.84 -6.32
C LEU A 9 6.55 -32.62 -5.68
N THR A 10 7.28 -32.81 -4.59
CA THR A 10 8.00 -31.73 -3.92
C THR A 10 9.48 -32.04 -3.90
N SER A 11 10.28 -31.05 -4.23
CA SER A 11 11.72 -31.08 -4.01
C SER A 11 12.05 -30.26 -2.76
N TYR A 12 12.84 -30.83 -1.88
CA TYR A 12 13.32 -30.19 -0.68
C TYR A 12 14.82 -30.07 -0.73
N PHE A 13 15.33 -28.87 -0.62
CA PHE A 13 16.76 -28.63 -0.47
C PHE A 13 17.09 -28.48 1.00
N ARG A 14 17.89 -29.38 1.52
CA ARG A 14 18.31 -29.31 2.91
C ARG A 14 19.26 -28.13 3.08
N SER A 15 18.98 -27.26 4.06
CA SER A 15 19.72 -26.03 4.36
C SER A 15 21.18 -26.26 4.86
N ALA A 16 21.83 -27.34 4.40
CA ALA A 16 23.26 -27.58 4.66
C ALA A 16 24.18 -26.46 4.12
N GLN A 17 23.59 -25.51 3.37
CA GLN A 17 24.29 -24.36 2.80
C GLN A 17 23.78 -23.02 3.39
N GLU A 18 23.43 -22.98 4.66
CA GLU A 18 23.10 -21.73 5.37
C GLU A 18 24.19 -20.64 5.20
N SER A 19 25.44 -21.06 4.98
CA SER A 19 26.54 -20.13 4.70
C SER A 19 26.40 -19.36 3.39
N LEU A 20 25.60 -19.87 2.43
CA LEU A 20 25.31 -19.24 1.14
C LEU A 20 24.10 -18.34 1.19
N MET A 21 23.29 -18.44 2.23
CA MET A 21 22.11 -17.60 2.40
C MET A 21 22.47 -16.26 3.04
N PRO A 22 21.76 -15.19 2.69
CA PRO A 22 21.92 -13.90 3.36
C PRO A 22 21.71 -14.03 4.87
N LYS A 23 22.61 -13.46 5.65
CA LYS A 23 22.48 -13.46 7.11
C LYS A 23 21.58 -12.33 7.56
N PHE A 24 20.57 -12.65 8.36
CA PHE A 24 19.75 -11.66 9.05
C PHE A 24 20.25 -11.51 10.49
N ILE A 25 20.71 -10.31 10.83
CA ILE A 25 21.22 -10.00 12.17
C ILE A 25 20.18 -9.13 12.86
N MET A 26 19.41 -9.69 13.79
CA MET A 26 18.32 -8.99 14.48
C MET A 26 18.75 -7.66 15.08
N SER A 27 19.92 -7.60 15.70
CA SER A 27 20.42 -6.39 16.38
C SER A 27 20.80 -5.24 15.45
N SER A 28 21.11 -5.53 14.18
CA SER A 28 21.58 -4.51 13.22
C SER A 28 20.66 -4.33 12.01
N ASN A 29 19.82 -5.34 11.69
CA ASN A 29 18.97 -5.32 10.51
C ASN A 29 17.49 -5.05 10.83
N PHE A 30 17.09 -5.18 12.10
CA PHE A 30 15.71 -4.97 12.51
C PHE A 30 15.64 -3.84 13.55
N HIS A 31 14.96 -2.75 13.17
CA HIS A 31 14.77 -1.60 14.03
C HIS A 31 13.28 -1.36 14.23
N THR A 32 12.79 -1.63 15.44
CA THR A 32 11.45 -1.22 15.82
C THR A 32 11.50 0.25 16.22
N VAL A 33 10.88 1.09 15.42
CA VAL A 33 10.75 2.52 15.71
C VAL A 33 9.40 2.76 16.36
N TYR A 34 9.41 3.16 17.61
CA TYR A 34 8.19 3.54 18.33
C TYR A 34 7.87 4.99 18.02
N VAL A 35 6.68 5.21 17.46
CA VAL A 35 6.17 6.54 17.13
C VAL A 35 4.87 6.73 17.90
N GLU A 36 4.87 7.70 18.80
CA GLU A 36 3.67 8.04 19.56
C GLU A 36 2.68 8.80 18.67
N MET A 37 1.39 8.51 18.87
CA MET A 37 0.34 9.29 18.21
C MET A 37 0.30 10.70 18.81
N SER A 38 -0.04 11.68 17.97
CA SER A 38 -0.41 13.00 18.47
C SER A 38 -1.70 12.93 19.28
N ASP A 39 -1.93 13.94 20.13
CA ASP A 39 -3.21 14.06 20.86
C ASP A 39 -4.41 14.12 19.91
N PHE A 40 -4.24 14.74 18.75
CA PHE A 40 -5.28 14.83 17.73
C PHE A 40 -5.58 13.46 17.11
N GLN A 41 -4.56 12.75 16.65
CA GLN A 41 -4.69 11.41 16.08
C GLN A 41 -5.27 10.43 17.11
N PHE A 42 -4.79 10.48 18.36
CA PHE A 42 -5.22 9.60 19.43
C PHE A 42 -6.71 9.78 19.77
N LYS A 43 -7.20 11.02 19.81
CA LYS A 43 -8.64 11.30 20.04
C LYS A 43 -9.53 10.63 18.99
N ILE A 44 -9.15 10.74 17.70
CA ILE A 44 -9.91 10.13 16.59
C ILE A 44 -9.82 8.61 16.67
N TYR A 45 -8.62 8.07 16.89
CA TYR A 45 -8.39 6.64 17.09
C TYR A 45 -9.24 6.09 18.24
N GLU A 46 -9.24 6.74 19.41
CA GLU A 46 -9.96 6.24 20.57
C GLU A 46 -11.47 6.31 20.38
N ALA A 47 -11.99 7.37 19.77
CA ALA A 47 -13.40 7.45 19.41
C ALA A 47 -13.84 6.27 18.55
N GLN A 48 -13.06 5.92 17.54
CA GLN A 48 -13.34 4.76 16.70
C GLN A 48 -13.21 3.43 17.47
N ARG A 49 -12.21 3.31 18.34
CA ARG A 49 -12.04 2.13 19.20
C ARG A 49 -13.23 1.88 20.11
N VAL A 50 -13.86 2.93 20.63
CA VAL A 50 -15.08 2.80 21.45
C VAL A 50 -16.23 2.25 20.61
N ILE A 51 -16.39 2.71 19.36
CA ILE A 51 -17.41 2.22 18.44
C ILE A 51 -17.20 0.74 18.14
N GLU A 52 -15.99 0.35 17.73
CA GLU A 52 -15.64 -1.03 17.40
C GLU A 52 -15.80 -1.98 18.59
N ARG A 53 -15.44 -1.54 19.82
CA ARG A 53 -15.67 -2.32 21.05
C ARG A 53 -17.16 -2.57 21.28
N LYS A 54 -18.02 -1.56 21.11
CA LYS A 54 -19.47 -1.71 21.23
C LYS A 54 -20.02 -2.69 20.19
N GLN A 55 -19.57 -2.60 18.95
CA GLN A 55 -19.96 -3.52 17.89
C GLN A 55 -19.54 -4.97 18.20
N ALA A 56 -18.30 -5.18 18.65
CA ALA A 56 -17.80 -6.50 19.03
C ALA A 56 -18.57 -7.13 20.19
N VAL A 57 -19.00 -6.34 21.18
CA VAL A 57 -19.83 -6.83 22.30
C VAL A 57 -21.23 -7.22 21.80
N ASN A 58 -21.82 -6.43 20.92
CA ASN A 58 -23.15 -6.69 20.38
C ASN A 58 -23.18 -7.92 19.47
N SER A 59 -22.13 -8.11 18.65
CA SER A 59 -21.97 -9.29 17.80
C SER A 59 -21.84 -10.58 18.62
N LYS A 60 -21.06 -10.57 19.71
CA LYS A 60 -20.95 -11.72 20.64
C LYS A 60 -22.27 -12.06 21.34
N LYS A 61 -23.11 -11.07 21.64
CA LYS A 61 -24.43 -11.31 22.25
C LYS A 61 -25.44 -11.92 21.27
N LYS A 62 -25.32 -11.65 19.97
CA LYS A 62 -26.19 -12.22 18.91
C LYS A 62 -25.80 -13.65 18.53
N ARG A 63 -24.52 -13.99 18.57
CA ARG A 63 -24.00 -15.35 18.32
C ARG A 63 -24.09 -16.13 19.62
N GLY A 64 -25.15 -16.95 19.79
CA GLY A 64 -25.20 -17.94 20.88
C GLY A 64 -24.01 -18.91 20.74
N ASN A 65 -23.44 -19.35 21.85
CA ASN A 65 -22.31 -20.25 22.07
C ASN A 65 -21.61 -20.75 20.80
N PRO A 66 -20.46 -20.19 20.38
CA PRO A 66 -19.77 -20.63 19.20
C PRO A 66 -19.19 -22.04 19.40
N ASP A 67 -19.35 -22.91 18.40
CA ASP A 67 -18.69 -24.20 18.33
C ASP A 67 -17.16 -23.99 18.41
N PRO A 68 -16.46 -24.57 19.40
CA PRO A 68 -15.01 -24.35 19.57
C PRO A 68 -14.15 -24.91 18.42
N ASN A 69 -14.73 -25.60 17.46
CA ASN A 69 -14.01 -26.17 16.31
C ASN A 69 -14.10 -25.34 15.03
N VAL A 70 -14.82 -24.24 15.02
CA VAL A 70 -14.85 -23.33 13.86
C VAL A 70 -13.78 -22.26 14.07
N PHE A 71 -12.65 -22.47 13.43
CA PHE A 71 -11.67 -21.38 13.20
C PHE A 71 -12.32 -20.39 12.25
N GLU A 72 -12.79 -19.27 12.79
CA GLU A 72 -13.29 -18.17 11.97
C GLU A 72 -12.09 -17.43 11.35
N ASP A 73 -11.97 -17.51 10.04
CA ASP A 73 -11.09 -16.69 9.20
C ASP A 73 -11.59 -15.23 9.11
N SER A 74 -12.08 -14.65 10.20
CA SER A 74 -12.53 -13.25 10.22
C SER A 74 -11.41 -12.29 10.64
N VAL A 75 -10.17 -12.57 10.21
CA VAL A 75 -9.01 -11.75 10.63
C VAL A 75 -8.91 -10.46 9.82
N SER A 76 -9.44 -10.43 8.57
CA SER A 76 -9.25 -9.32 7.66
C SER A 76 -9.98 -8.04 8.06
N THR A 77 -11.21 -8.14 8.55
CA THR A 77 -12.05 -6.99 8.93
C THR A 77 -11.89 -6.53 10.38
N TYR A 78 -11.11 -7.27 11.17
CA TYR A 78 -10.94 -6.97 12.57
C TYR A 78 -10.29 -5.62 12.81
N ARG A 79 -11.09 -4.68 13.37
CA ARG A 79 -10.61 -3.35 13.78
C ARG A 79 -9.99 -2.52 12.65
N ILE A 80 -10.53 -2.61 11.44
CA ILE A 80 -9.93 -2.02 10.26
C ILE A 80 -9.78 -0.50 10.37
N PHE A 81 -10.80 0.21 10.85
CA PHE A 81 -10.74 1.68 10.95
C PHE A 81 -9.75 2.15 12.02
N SER A 82 -9.74 1.53 13.20
CA SER A 82 -8.76 1.92 14.21
C SER A 82 -7.32 1.58 13.77
N ARG A 83 -7.13 0.50 12.99
CA ARG A 83 -5.82 0.17 12.40
C ARG A 83 -5.41 1.19 11.34
N SER A 84 -6.34 1.62 10.48
CA SER A 84 -6.06 2.64 9.47
C SER A 84 -5.72 3.98 10.12
N PHE A 85 -6.43 4.36 11.19
CA PHE A 85 -6.14 5.59 11.93
C PHE A 85 -4.81 5.58 12.69
N CYS A 86 -4.19 4.41 12.88
CA CYS A 86 -2.80 4.34 13.33
C CYS A 86 -1.81 4.83 12.28
N ASN A 87 -2.18 4.81 11.00
CA ASN A 87 -1.32 5.32 9.94
C ASN A 87 -1.53 6.82 9.71
N PHE A 88 -2.80 7.24 9.55
CA PHE A 88 -3.12 8.63 9.22
C PHE A 88 -4.54 8.98 9.67
N VAL A 89 -4.74 10.23 10.06
CA VAL A 89 -6.07 10.82 10.26
C VAL A 89 -6.18 12.10 9.43
N PHE A 90 -7.36 12.34 8.86
CA PHE A 90 -7.59 13.52 8.03
C PHE A 90 -7.44 14.80 8.87
N PRO A 91 -6.82 15.85 8.33
CA PRO A 91 -6.64 17.11 9.02
C PRO A 91 -7.97 17.75 9.45
N PRO A 92 -7.96 18.65 10.45
CA PRO A 92 -9.15 19.41 10.83
C PRO A 92 -9.77 20.13 9.62
N GLY A 93 -11.09 20.04 9.49
CA GLY A 93 -11.84 20.62 8.35
C GLY A 93 -12.09 19.67 7.21
N MET A 94 -11.41 18.52 7.15
CA MET A 94 -11.70 17.45 6.22
C MET A 94 -12.40 16.27 6.93
N THR A 95 -13.43 15.74 6.30
CA THR A 95 -14.14 14.57 6.84
C THR A 95 -13.68 13.32 6.11
N ARG A 96 -13.25 12.31 6.89
CA ARG A 96 -12.99 10.98 6.33
C ARG A 96 -14.28 10.38 5.82
N PRO A 97 -14.34 9.94 4.55
CA PRO A 97 -15.46 9.17 4.06
C PRO A 97 -15.61 7.86 4.85
N LEU A 98 -16.81 7.58 5.28
CA LEU A 98 -17.19 6.30 5.87
C LEU A 98 -18.28 5.70 5.01
N PRO A 99 -18.31 4.38 4.81
CA PRO A 99 -19.42 3.73 4.14
C PRO A 99 -20.70 4.01 4.94
N ASP A 100 -21.77 4.37 4.21
CA ASP A 100 -23.04 4.63 4.84
C ASP A 100 -23.52 3.33 5.52
N LYS A 101 -23.90 3.42 6.76
CA LYS A 101 -24.60 2.32 7.42
C LYS A 101 -25.94 2.17 6.71
N THR A 102 -26.04 1.24 5.77
CA THR A 102 -27.31 0.89 5.20
C THR A 102 -28.25 0.49 6.31
N THR A 103 -29.30 1.28 6.43
CA THR A 103 -30.48 1.08 7.23
C THR A 103 -30.99 -0.35 7.06
N ASP A 104 -30.82 -1.18 8.03
CA ASP A 104 -31.91 -1.86 8.72
C ASP A 104 -31.35 -2.74 9.83
N ALA A 105 -32.00 -2.65 10.97
CA ALA A 105 -31.68 -3.37 12.17
C ALA A 105 -31.69 -4.88 11.92
N GLY A 106 -30.52 -5.51 11.81
CA GLY A 106 -30.51 -6.96 11.87
C GLY A 106 -29.18 -7.63 11.70
N GLU A 107 -28.37 -7.26 10.76
CA GLU A 107 -27.13 -7.96 10.48
C GLU A 107 -25.96 -6.98 10.42
N ALA A 108 -25.05 -7.11 11.38
CA ALA A 108 -23.73 -6.53 11.20
C ALA A 108 -23.07 -7.42 10.14
N GLU A 109 -23.27 -7.10 8.86
CA GLU A 109 -22.48 -7.68 7.80
C GLU A 109 -21.02 -7.38 8.11
N GLU A 110 -20.19 -8.40 8.01
CA GLU A 110 -18.76 -8.30 8.08
C GLU A 110 -18.35 -7.30 7.00
N VAL A 111 -17.83 -6.15 7.41
CA VAL A 111 -17.30 -5.16 6.48
C VAL A 111 -15.97 -5.74 6.00
N ASP A 112 -15.97 -6.29 4.81
CA ASP A 112 -14.78 -6.83 4.15
C ASP A 112 -13.76 -5.69 3.92
N GLU A 113 -12.48 -5.97 4.07
CA GLU A 113 -11.41 -5.02 3.71
C GLU A 113 -11.56 -4.57 2.27
N ASP A 114 -11.95 -5.48 1.40
CA ASP A 114 -12.26 -5.22 0.00
C ASP A 114 -13.50 -4.34 -0.20
N ALA A 115 -14.45 -4.32 0.76
CA ALA A 115 -15.60 -3.42 0.72
C ALA A 115 -15.27 -1.98 1.17
N ILE A 116 -14.14 -1.80 1.86
CA ILE A 116 -13.66 -0.47 2.27
C ILE A 116 -12.74 0.14 1.21
N ASP A 117 -12.10 -0.69 0.41
CA ASP A 117 -11.36 -0.29 -0.78
C ASP A 117 -11.94 -1.03 -2.01
N PRO A 118 -12.92 -0.43 -2.70
CA PRO A 118 -13.55 -1.04 -3.88
C PRO A 118 -12.56 -1.32 -5.02
N ILE A 119 -11.41 -0.65 -5.00
CA ILE A 119 -10.34 -0.87 -5.97
C ILE A 119 -9.53 -2.13 -5.58
N ALA A 120 -9.48 -2.51 -4.30
CA ALA A 120 -8.82 -3.73 -3.86
C ALA A 120 -9.54 -5.02 -4.32
N LYS A 121 -10.84 -4.97 -4.58
CA LYS A 121 -11.58 -6.09 -5.19
C LYS A 121 -11.10 -6.43 -6.59
N LEU A 122 -10.62 -5.44 -7.35
CA LEU A 122 -10.04 -5.66 -8.67
C LEU A 122 -8.66 -6.35 -8.62
N ASP A 123 -7.95 -6.26 -7.51
CA ASP A 123 -6.62 -6.87 -7.34
C ASP A 123 -6.67 -8.38 -7.08
N ASN A 124 -7.77 -8.89 -6.51
CA ASN A 124 -7.94 -10.31 -6.19
C ASN A 124 -8.61 -11.12 -7.31
N ALA A 125 -9.07 -10.46 -8.37
CA ALA A 125 -9.59 -11.13 -9.55
C ALA A 125 -8.44 -11.53 -10.48
N ASP A 126 -7.94 -12.74 -10.31
CA ASP A 126 -7.16 -13.44 -11.34
C ASP A 126 -7.95 -13.34 -12.66
N GLY A 127 -7.53 -12.48 -13.56
CA GLY A 127 -7.89 -12.16 -14.95
C GLY A 127 -8.94 -12.95 -15.72
N LYS A 128 -10.05 -13.37 -15.11
CA LYS A 128 -11.09 -14.23 -15.70
C LYS A 128 -12.52 -13.87 -15.31
N TYR A 129 -12.83 -12.58 -15.20
CA TYR A 129 -14.23 -12.19 -15.19
C TYR A 129 -14.49 -11.19 -16.30
N GLU A 130 -15.41 -11.56 -17.19
CA GLU A 130 -15.91 -10.68 -18.24
C GLU A 130 -16.57 -9.46 -17.58
N ALA A 131 -16.19 -8.27 -18.01
CA ALA A 131 -16.51 -6.98 -17.38
C ALA A 131 -18.03 -6.68 -17.30
N ASP A 132 -18.87 -7.43 -17.97
CA ASP A 132 -20.30 -7.12 -18.12
C ASP A 132 -21.21 -7.70 -17.03
N GLU A 133 -20.80 -8.71 -16.28
CA GLU A 133 -21.64 -9.28 -15.19
C GLU A 133 -21.42 -8.62 -13.81
N LEU A 134 -20.29 -8.00 -13.58
CA LEU A 134 -19.98 -7.28 -12.33
C LEU A 134 -20.68 -5.91 -12.23
N VAL A 135 -21.06 -5.33 -13.37
CA VAL A 135 -21.66 -3.98 -13.43
C VAL A 135 -23.12 -3.95 -12.94
N ALA A 136 -23.84 -5.06 -12.95
CA ALA A 136 -25.26 -5.06 -12.67
C ALA A 136 -25.66 -5.27 -11.20
N ALA A 137 -24.79 -5.86 -10.37
CA ALA A 137 -25.10 -6.18 -8.96
C ALA A 137 -24.56 -5.12 -7.95
N GLU A 138 -23.60 -4.30 -8.34
CA GLU A 138 -22.92 -3.33 -7.47
C GLU A 138 -23.44 -1.88 -7.61
N ALA A 139 -24.46 -1.64 -8.40
CA ALA A 139 -24.74 -0.31 -8.96
C ALA A 139 -25.42 0.70 -8.04
N SER A 140 -25.78 0.40 -6.79
CA SER A 140 -26.57 1.37 -6.03
C SER A 140 -26.02 1.85 -4.66
N VAL A 141 -25.18 1.08 -3.99
CA VAL A 141 -24.68 1.44 -2.64
C VAL A 141 -23.21 1.89 -2.67
N ASP A 142 -22.41 1.33 -3.56
CA ASP A 142 -20.96 1.56 -3.63
C ASP A 142 -20.57 2.86 -4.39
N TYR A 143 -21.45 3.37 -5.26
CA TYR A 143 -21.14 4.53 -6.08
C TYR A 143 -20.98 5.82 -5.25
N ASP A 144 -21.79 6.01 -4.22
CA ASP A 144 -21.75 7.19 -3.36
C ASP A 144 -20.50 7.20 -2.47
N TYR A 145 -20.13 6.06 -1.87
CA TYR A 145 -18.93 5.94 -1.07
C TYR A 145 -17.65 6.19 -1.90
N ASN A 146 -17.55 5.56 -3.06
CA ASN A 146 -16.42 5.76 -3.99
C ASN A 146 -16.29 7.21 -4.44
N SER A 147 -17.41 7.85 -4.71
CA SER A 147 -17.44 9.27 -5.05
C SER A 147 -16.93 10.14 -3.90
N LYS A 148 -17.37 9.86 -2.66
CA LYS A 148 -16.90 10.55 -1.45
C LYS A 148 -15.40 10.34 -1.22
N VAL A 149 -14.90 9.11 -1.40
CA VAL A 149 -13.47 8.79 -1.28
C VAL A 149 -12.65 9.56 -2.32
N LYS A 150 -13.10 9.55 -3.57
CA LYS A 150 -12.44 10.28 -4.65
C LYS A 150 -12.43 11.78 -4.39
N ALA A 151 -13.54 12.35 -3.93
CA ALA A 151 -13.63 13.77 -3.60
C ALA A 151 -12.66 14.15 -2.48
N ALA A 152 -12.61 13.35 -1.39
CA ALA A 152 -11.70 13.59 -0.28
C ALA A 152 -10.22 13.51 -0.69
N LEU A 153 -9.85 12.52 -1.52
CA LEU A 153 -8.49 12.40 -2.05
C LEU A 153 -8.14 13.55 -3.01
N THR A 154 -9.10 13.99 -3.83
CA THR A 154 -8.90 15.15 -4.71
C THR A 154 -8.67 16.41 -3.89
N GLU A 155 -9.50 16.67 -2.88
CA GLU A 155 -9.32 17.82 -1.99
C GLU A 155 -7.98 17.77 -1.26
N LEU A 156 -7.57 16.59 -0.76
CA LEU A 156 -6.28 16.42 -0.09
C LEU A 156 -5.12 16.65 -1.05
N ASN A 157 -5.24 16.17 -2.30
CA ASN A 157 -4.24 16.37 -3.34
C ASN A 157 -4.11 17.87 -3.72
N ASP A 158 -5.21 18.57 -3.88
CA ASP A 158 -5.20 19.99 -4.24
C ASP A 158 -4.56 20.86 -3.15
N LYS A 159 -4.71 20.43 -1.89
CA LYS A 159 -4.17 21.15 -0.72
C LYS A 159 -2.94 20.46 -0.11
N LYS A 160 -2.29 19.51 -0.80
CA LYS A 160 -1.22 18.69 -0.21
C LYS A 160 -0.04 19.51 0.30
N LEU A 161 0.33 20.60 -0.36
CA LEU A 161 1.41 21.50 0.06
C LEU A 161 1.10 22.29 1.34
N GLU A 162 -0.18 22.35 1.71
CA GLU A 162 -0.63 23.01 2.94
C GLU A 162 -0.90 21.99 4.05
N LEU A 163 -1.57 20.88 3.71
CA LEU A 163 -2.11 19.92 4.67
C LEU A 163 -1.17 18.75 5.00
N LEU A 164 -0.15 18.51 4.16
CA LEU A 164 0.79 17.38 4.34
C LEU A 164 2.23 17.86 4.57
N THR A 165 2.40 19.05 5.14
CA THR A 165 3.71 19.56 5.58
C THR A 165 4.22 18.78 6.79
N ASN A 166 5.51 18.88 7.12
CA ASN A 166 6.08 18.25 8.31
C ASN A 166 5.31 18.60 9.60
N GLU A 167 4.90 19.85 9.75
CA GLU A 167 4.15 20.32 10.92
C GLU A 167 2.75 19.71 10.98
N GLN A 168 2.07 19.62 9.84
CA GLN A 168 0.74 19.02 9.77
C GLN A 168 0.79 17.50 9.98
N LEU A 169 1.83 16.85 9.48
CA LEU A 169 2.05 15.42 9.68
C LEU A 169 2.37 15.09 11.15
N GLU A 170 2.99 15.97 11.92
CA GLU A 170 3.15 15.77 13.37
C GLU A 170 1.81 15.59 14.07
N SER A 171 0.75 16.24 13.58
CA SER A 171 -0.59 16.12 14.10
C SER A 171 -1.38 14.95 13.50
N SER A 172 -1.35 14.81 12.16
CA SER A 172 -2.21 13.87 11.44
C SER A 172 -1.62 12.48 11.26
N SER A 173 -0.29 12.37 11.19
CA SER A 173 0.43 11.11 10.99
C SER A 173 1.91 11.20 11.39
N PRO A 174 2.25 11.18 12.67
CA PRO A 174 3.64 11.09 13.13
C PRO A 174 4.40 9.92 12.49
N LYS A 175 3.70 8.81 12.16
CA LYS A 175 4.26 7.67 11.46
C LYS A 175 4.74 8.05 10.05
N PHE A 176 3.90 8.67 9.24
CA PHE A 176 4.30 9.08 7.88
C PHE A 176 5.39 10.14 7.90
N LYS A 177 5.31 11.09 8.83
CA LYS A 177 6.40 12.04 9.07
C LYS A 177 7.73 11.31 9.31
N LYS A 178 7.74 10.37 10.25
CA LYS A 178 8.94 9.59 10.57
C LYS A 178 9.47 8.79 9.38
N MET A 179 8.57 8.24 8.57
CA MET A 179 8.96 7.53 7.35
C MET A 179 9.60 8.48 6.33
N VAL A 180 9.01 9.65 6.08
CA VAL A 180 9.57 10.66 5.17
C VAL A 180 10.93 11.17 5.68
N ASP A 181 11.04 11.46 6.98
CA ASP A 181 12.31 11.88 7.60
C ASP A 181 13.40 10.81 7.40
N THR A 182 13.03 9.53 7.52
CA THR A 182 13.95 8.41 7.31
C THR A 182 14.34 8.28 5.84
N ILE A 183 13.40 8.43 4.91
CA ILE A 183 13.64 8.33 3.45
C ILE A 183 14.51 9.50 2.98
N ASN A 184 14.31 10.68 3.54
CA ASN A 184 15.07 11.91 3.18
C ASN A 184 16.36 12.09 3.94
N HIS A 185 16.64 11.24 4.95
CA HIS A 185 17.87 11.39 5.72
C HIS A 185 19.11 11.19 4.83
N PRO A 186 20.07 12.11 4.85
CA PRO A 186 21.23 12.08 3.95
C PRO A 186 22.10 10.83 4.09
N ASP A 187 22.16 10.24 5.29
CA ASP A 187 22.93 9.00 5.53
C ASP A 187 22.21 7.75 5.07
N ASN A 188 20.89 7.83 4.79
CA ASN A 188 20.08 6.70 4.34
C ASN A 188 20.11 6.60 2.81
N ILE A 189 21.31 6.35 2.27
CA ILE A 189 21.50 6.20 0.83
C ILE A 189 21.02 4.83 0.37
N GLY A 190 20.16 4.79 -0.64
CA GLY A 190 19.74 3.56 -1.31
C GLY A 190 18.23 3.44 -1.52
N LEU A 191 17.82 2.22 -1.79
CA LEU A 191 16.46 1.89 -2.19
C LEU A 191 15.58 1.61 -0.97
N HIS A 192 14.40 2.20 -0.95
CA HIS A 192 13.39 2.04 0.09
C HIS A 192 12.20 1.25 -0.44
N LEU A 193 11.77 0.25 0.31
CA LEU A 193 10.52 -0.47 0.11
C LEU A 193 9.51 -0.01 1.16
N VAL A 194 8.34 0.39 0.75
CA VAL A 194 7.22 0.73 1.63
C VAL A 194 6.11 -0.28 1.41
N TYR A 195 5.70 -0.97 2.44
CA TYR A 195 4.55 -1.85 2.44
C TYR A 195 3.43 -1.26 3.27
N SER A 196 2.23 -1.29 2.75
CA SER A 196 1.02 -1.01 3.51
C SER A 196 -0.09 -1.98 3.13
N GLN A 197 -0.82 -2.44 4.13
CA GLN A 197 -2.04 -3.21 3.92
C GLN A 197 -3.16 -2.34 3.35
N PHE A 198 -3.15 -1.04 3.67
CA PHE A 198 -4.13 -0.07 3.17
C PHE A 198 -3.64 0.53 1.86
N ARG A 199 -4.48 0.45 0.84
CA ARG A 199 -4.13 0.91 -0.50
C ARG A 199 -4.51 2.37 -0.73
N THR A 200 -5.78 2.70 -0.61
CA THR A 200 -6.33 3.99 -1.04
C THR A 200 -6.30 5.03 0.08
N LEU A 201 -7.03 4.78 1.16
CA LEU A 201 -7.07 5.67 2.31
C LEU A 201 -6.12 5.18 3.41
N GLU A 202 -5.55 6.13 4.17
CA GLU A 202 -4.64 5.90 5.31
C GLU A 202 -3.46 4.95 5.02
N GLY A 203 -3.16 4.71 3.75
CA GLY A 203 -2.09 3.84 3.29
C GLY A 203 -1.31 4.44 2.13
N ILE A 204 -1.06 3.60 1.11
CA ILE A 204 -0.21 3.96 -0.05
C ILE A 204 -0.73 5.19 -0.78
N GLY A 205 -2.05 5.32 -0.98
CA GLY A 205 -2.64 6.44 -1.71
C GLY A 205 -2.39 7.78 -1.03
N ILE A 206 -2.54 7.86 0.30
CA ILE A 206 -2.21 9.09 1.05
C ILE A 206 -0.69 9.26 1.18
N PHE A 207 0.07 8.18 1.41
CA PHE A 207 1.52 8.29 1.50
C PHE A 207 2.17 8.76 0.19
N LYS A 208 1.59 8.41 -0.97
CA LYS A 208 1.95 9.01 -2.26
C LYS A 208 1.86 10.52 -2.21
N LEU A 209 0.72 11.08 -1.77
CA LEU A 209 0.52 12.54 -1.68
C LEU A 209 1.51 13.17 -0.68
N VAL A 210 1.82 12.47 0.40
CA VAL A 210 2.86 12.91 1.35
C VAL A 210 4.23 13.00 0.68
N LEU A 211 4.64 11.97 -0.08
CA LEU A 211 5.91 12.02 -0.82
C LEU A 211 5.93 13.16 -1.84
N GLU A 212 4.85 13.37 -2.58
CA GLU A 212 4.74 14.49 -3.54
C GLU A 212 4.85 15.85 -2.83
N ALA A 213 4.21 16.03 -1.68
CA ALA A 213 4.32 17.25 -0.88
C ALA A 213 5.77 17.49 -0.38
N HIS A 214 6.57 16.43 -0.28
CA HIS A 214 7.97 16.48 0.15
C HIS A 214 8.98 16.42 -1.00
N GLY A 215 8.53 16.75 -2.21
CA GLY A 215 9.42 16.95 -3.37
C GLY A 215 9.75 15.70 -4.16
N PHE A 216 9.03 14.60 -3.94
CA PHE A 216 9.10 13.43 -4.81
C PHE A 216 8.15 13.55 -5.99
N THR A 217 8.43 12.79 -7.04
CA THR A 217 7.50 12.62 -8.16
C THR A 217 7.26 11.14 -8.46
N GLU A 218 6.12 10.82 -9.05
CA GLU A 218 5.80 9.46 -9.45
C GLU A 218 6.54 9.08 -10.74
N PHE A 219 7.18 7.92 -10.75
CA PHE A 219 7.79 7.36 -11.96
C PHE A 219 6.69 6.82 -12.86
N LEU A 220 6.32 7.60 -13.85
CA LEU A 220 5.27 7.29 -14.81
C LEU A 220 5.84 6.90 -16.17
N ILE A 221 5.24 5.89 -16.79
CA ILE A 221 5.58 5.45 -18.14
C ILE A 221 4.31 5.36 -18.99
N SER A 222 4.44 5.64 -20.27
CA SER A 222 3.36 5.51 -21.25
C SER A 222 3.77 4.55 -22.36
N ASN A 223 2.78 3.90 -22.97
CA ASN A 223 2.98 3.08 -24.14
C ASN A 223 2.14 3.65 -25.29
N SER A 224 2.81 4.06 -26.34
CA SER A 224 2.16 4.53 -27.56
C SER A 224 2.62 3.67 -28.73
N SER A 225 1.69 2.94 -29.34
CA SER A 225 1.98 2.06 -30.51
C SER A 225 3.09 1.03 -30.25
N GLY A 226 3.20 0.52 -29.02
CA GLY A 226 4.22 -0.45 -28.63
C GLY A 226 5.56 0.15 -28.20
N GLU A 227 5.71 1.46 -28.26
CA GLU A 227 6.89 2.18 -27.79
C GLU A 227 6.68 2.72 -26.37
N TRP A 228 7.50 2.26 -25.43
CA TRP A 228 7.49 2.73 -24.03
C TRP A 228 8.32 4.00 -23.89
N ARG A 229 7.78 4.99 -23.24
CA ARG A 229 8.43 6.27 -22.98
C ARG A 229 8.22 6.70 -21.52
N LEU A 230 9.18 7.48 -21.00
CA LEU A 230 9.01 8.15 -19.73
C LEU A 230 7.92 9.23 -19.86
N ALA A 231 6.94 9.19 -18.95
CA ALA A 231 5.79 10.11 -18.95
C ALA A 231 5.84 11.10 -17.76
N VAL A 232 7.01 11.27 -17.18
CA VAL A 232 7.24 12.26 -16.10
C VAL A 232 7.35 13.66 -16.73
N PRO A 233 6.65 14.68 -16.21
CA PRO A 233 6.79 16.06 -16.67
C PRO A 233 8.24 16.53 -16.62
N GLN A 234 8.64 17.35 -17.62
CA GLN A 234 10.04 17.79 -17.75
C GLN A 234 10.54 18.57 -16.52
N GLU A 235 9.66 19.34 -15.89
CA GLU A 235 9.92 20.12 -14.67
C GLU A 235 10.11 19.24 -13.42
N GLU A 236 9.67 17.99 -13.48
CA GLU A 236 9.79 17.04 -12.39
C GLU A 236 11.03 16.13 -12.52
N ILE A 237 11.68 16.17 -13.69
CA ILE A 237 12.89 15.37 -13.93
C ILE A 237 14.03 15.87 -13.03
N GLY A 238 14.66 14.93 -12.32
CA GLY A 238 15.72 15.23 -11.34
C GLY A 238 15.24 15.23 -9.88
N LYS A 239 13.92 15.22 -9.64
CA LYS A 239 13.39 14.91 -8.31
C LYS A 239 13.53 13.42 -8.00
N PRO A 240 13.69 13.02 -6.74
CA PRO A 240 13.63 11.62 -6.36
C PRO A 240 12.26 11.05 -6.71
N MET A 241 12.24 9.83 -7.27
CA MET A 241 11.01 9.24 -7.74
C MET A 241 10.57 8.08 -6.89
N PHE A 242 9.26 7.87 -6.85
CA PHE A 242 8.63 6.67 -6.30
C PHE A 242 7.80 5.96 -7.35
N VAL A 243 7.52 4.68 -7.11
CA VAL A 243 6.64 3.88 -7.95
C VAL A 243 5.61 3.15 -7.11
N LEU A 244 4.41 3.02 -7.66
CA LEU A 244 3.35 2.19 -7.11
C LEU A 244 3.41 0.81 -7.76
N TYR A 245 3.33 -0.22 -6.94
CA TYR A 245 3.23 -1.60 -7.37
C TYR A 245 2.04 -2.23 -6.65
N THR A 246 0.88 -1.86 -7.11
CA THR A 246 -0.41 -2.26 -6.58
C THR A 246 -1.16 -3.11 -7.62
N GLY A 247 -2.46 -3.19 -7.58
CA GLY A 247 -3.22 -3.96 -8.56
C GLY A 247 -3.62 -3.20 -9.82
N THR A 248 -3.43 -1.89 -9.88
CA THR A 248 -3.88 -1.06 -11.02
C THR A 248 -2.94 -1.05 -12.21
N GLU A 249 -1.66 -1.30 -11.98
CA GLU A 249 -0.66 -1.28 -13.04
C GLU A 249 -0.76 -2.56 -13.88
N SER A 250 -0.65 -2.42 -15.19
CA SER A 250 -0.58 -3.57 -16.10
C SER A 250 0.64 -4.44 -15.79
N GLN A 251 0.57 -5.73 -16.11
CA GLN A 251 1.68 -6.66 -15.88
C GLN A 251 2.98 -6.18 -16.55
N ALA A 252 2.88 -5.57 -17.74
CA ALA A 252 4.03 -5.03 -18.44
C ALA A 252 4.66 -3.82 -17.71
N GLN A 253 3.84 -2.93 -17.15
CA GLN A 253 4.32 -1.82 -16.33
C GLN A 253 5.00 -2.33 -15.06
N LYS A 254 4.36 -3.27 -14.36
CA LYS A 254 4.92 -3.91 -13.16
C LYS A 254 6.29 -4.52 -13.41
N GLU A 255 6.46 -5.21 -14.54
CA GLU A 255 7.74 -5.79 -14.91
C GLU A 255 8.80 -4.72 -15.18
N ILE A 256 8.44 -3.66 -15.90
CA ILE A 256 9.36 -2.54 -16.17
C ILE A 256 9.76 -1.86 -14.86
N PHE A 257 8.81 -1.53 -13.98
CA PHE A 257 9.08 -0.89 -12.68
C PHE A 257 10.05 -1.70 -11.84
N ARG A 258 9.81 -3.02 -11.74
CA ARG A 258 10.70 -3.94 -11.03
C ARG A 258 12.11 -3.97 -11.66
N ASN A 259 12.21 -4.01 -13.00
CA ASN A 259 13.50 -4.07 -13.69
C ASN A 259 14.28 -2.76 -13.53
N VAL A 260 13.63 -1.59 -13.60
CA VAL A 260 14.28 -0.29 -13.31
C VAL A 260 14.76 -0.25 -11.86
N PHE A 261 13.88 -0.59 -10.90
CA PHE A 261 14.22 -0.62 -9.48
C PHE A 261 15.41 -1.54 -9.19
N ASN A 262 15.43 -2.72 -9.82
CA ASN A 262 16.49 -3.72 -9.67
C ASN A 262 17.79 -3.40 -10.44
N ASN A 263 17.82 -2.33 -11.20
CA ASN A 263 18.95 -2.01 -12.09
C ASN A 263 19.19 -3.09 -13.19
N ASP A 264 18.12 -3.79 -13.63
CA ASP A 264 18.19 -4.87 -14.62
C ASP A 264 17.96 -4.33 -16.05
N TRP A 265 18.85 -3.50 -16.52
CA TRP A 265 18.77 -2.73 -17.78
C TRP A 265 18.50 -3.55 -19.03
N LYS A 266 18.92 -4.80 -19.07
CA LYS A 266 18.74 -5.68 -20.24
C LYS A 266 17.29 -6.01 -20.56
N TYR A 267 16.39 -5.88 -19.58
CA TYR A 267 14.97 -6.17 -19.72
C TYR A 267 14.11 -4.91 -19.90
N ILE A 268 14.74 -3.73 -19.94
CA ILE A 268 14.05 -2.47 -20.15
C ILE A 268 13.98 -2.16 -21.63
N PRO A 269 12.80 -1.80 -22.20
CA PRO A 269 12.64 -1.41 -23.59
C PRO A 269 13.65 -0.32 -23.99
N ALA A 270 14.27 -0.45 -25.18
CA ALA A 270 15.36 0.43 -25.62
C ALA A 270 14.99 1.92 -25.69
N SER A 271 13.74 2.24 -26.05
CA SER A 271 13.22 3.62 -26.07
C SER A 271 13.17 4.21 -24.68
N LEU A 272 12.56 3.51 -23.73
CA LEU A 272 12.44 3.93 -22.33
C LEU A 272 13.82 3.99 -21.66
N ARG A 273 14.70 3.04 -21.98
CA ARG A 273 16.06 3.03 -21.44
C ARG A 273 16.82 4.31 -21.81
N ARG A 274 16.68 4.79 -23.05
CA ARG A 274 17.28 6.06 -23.47
C ARG A 274 16.76 7.24 -22.65
N ASP A 275 15.46 7.28 -22.41
CA ASP A 275 14.86 8.35 -21.62
C ASP A 275 15.39 8.31 -20.16
N ILE A 276 15.44 7.13 -19.55
CA ILE A 276 15.89 6.96 -18.17
C ILE A 276 17.40 7.25 -18.01
N THR A 277 18.24 6.80 -18.97
CA THR A 277 19.69 7.06 -18.91
C THR A 277 20.04 8.53 -19.05
N SER A 278 19.13 9.38 -19.53
CA SER A 278 19.30 10.83 -19.43
C SER A 278 19.24 11.37 -18.00
N ILE A 279 18.65 10.62 -17.07
CA ILE A 279 18.57 10.94 -15.64
C ILE A 279 19.77 10.33 -14.90
N SER A 280 19.95 9.01 -15.01
CA SER A 280 21.07 8.28 -14.43
C SER A 280 21.33 6.97 -15.17
N ASP A 281 22.59 6.55 -15.21
CA ASP A 281 23.01 5.26 -15.77
C ASP A 281 22.77 4.09 -14.81
N SER A 282 22.37 4.35 -13.57
CA SER A 282 22.21 3.35 -12.53
C SER A 282 21.11 3.73 -11.55
N ASN A 283 20.43 2.72 -11.00
CA ASN A 283 19.48 2.87 -9.89
C ASN A 283 19.96 2.18 -8.60
N LEU A 284 21.23 1.85 -8.48
CA LEU A 284 21.76 1.14 -7.31
C LEU A 284 21.59 1.91 -5.99
N TYR A 285 21.56 3.22 -6.08
CA TYR A 285 21.41 4.13 -4.93
C TYR A 285 20.10 4.89 -4.90
N GLY A 286 19.16 4.56 -5.82
CA GLY A 286 17.85 5.22 -5.88
C GLY A 286 17.87 6.53 -6.67
N ASP A 287 18.78 6.67 -7.62
CA ASP A 287 18.95 7.88 -8.44
C ASP A 287 17.78 8.08 -9.43
N ILE A 288 17.06 7.01 -9.76
CA ILE A 288 15.87 7.03 -10.61
C ILE A 288 14.64 6.75 -9.77
N ILE A 289 14.50 5.52 -9.24
CA ILE A 289 13.40 5.14 -8.35
C ILE A 289 13.99 4.92 -6.95
N LYS A 290 13.70 5.83 -6.03
CA LYS A 290 14.17 5.74 -4.65
C LYS A 290 13.22 4.93 -3.78
N VAL A 291 11.91 5.05 -3.99
CA VAL A 291 10.89 4.42 -3.16
C VAL A 291 10.01 3.50 -4.00
N PHE A 292 9.87 2.25 -3.57
CA PHE A 292 8.99 1.25 -4.17
C PHE A 292 7.86 0.95 -3.18
N MET A 293 6.62 1.24 -3.56
CA MET A 293 5.46 1.07 -2.68
C MET A 293 4.62 -0.12 -3.11
N ILE A 294 4.37 -1.04 -2.20
CA ILE A 294 3.60 -2.27 -2.47
C ILE A 294 2.44 -2.45 -1.48
N THR A 295 1.41 -3.12 -1.96
CA THR A 295 0.33 -3.68 -1.14
C THR A 295 0.47 -5.19 -1.01
N ALA A 296 -0.51 -5.85 -0.38
CA ALA A 296 -0.55 -7.31 -0.28
C ALA A 296 -0.47 -8.01 -1.65
N SER A 297 -1.08 -7.42 -2.69
CA SER A 297 -1.03 -7.95 -4.07
C SER A 297 0.37 -7.99 -4.67
N GLY A 298 1.29 -7.17 -4.19
CA GLY A 298 2.68 -7.13 -4.62
C GLY A 298 3.67 -7.79 -3.65
N ALA A 299 3.19 -8.33 -2.51
CA ALA A 299 4.04 -8.83 -1.44
C ALA A 299 4.67 -10.20 -1.75
N GLU A 300 4.09 -10.96 -2.67
CA GLU A 300 4.53 -12.31 -3.01
C GLU A 300 4.95 -12.43 -4.48
N GLY A 301 5.88 -13.34 -4.74
CA GLY A 301 6.30 -13.68 -6.11
C GLY A 301 7.17 -12.65 -6.82
N ILE A 302 7.65 -11.61 -6.14
CA ILE A 302 8.56 -10.62 -6.71
C ILE A 302 9.95 -10.69 -6.06
N SER A 303 10.97 -10.36 -6.85
CA SER A 303 12.34 -10.21 -6.34
C SER A 303 12.74 -8.74 -6.47
N LEU A 304 13.01 -8.10 -5.32
CA LEU A 304 13.53 -6.75 -5.25
C LEU A 304 14.97 -6.79 -4.78
N LYS A 305 15.89 -6.46 -5.69
CA LYS A 305 17.33 -6.46 -5.45
C LYS A 305 17.75 -5.12 -4.85
N ASN A 306 18.83 -5.14 -4.09
CA ASN A 306 19.47 -3.93 -3.54
C ASN A 306 18.57 -3.07 -2.63
N THR A 307 17.42 -3.55 -2.20
CA THR A 307 16.58 -2.86 -1.20
C THR A 307 17.38 -2.76 0.10
N ARG A 308 17.52 -1.56 0.63
CA ARG A 308 18.29 -1.30 1.86
C ARG A 308 17.40 -1.02 3.06
N TYR A 309 16.27 -0.40 2.81
CA TYR A 309 15.34 0.01 3.86
C TYR A 309 13.95 -0.55 3.56
N VAL A 310 13.30 -1.10 4.58
CA VAL A 310 11.94 -1.60 4.49
C VAL A 310 11.10 -0.91 5.56
N HIS A 311 10.00 -0.30 5.14
CA HIS A 311 9.04 0.39 6.00
C HIS A 311 7.72 -0.39 5.99
N LEU A 312 7.21 -0.74 7.18
CA LEU A 312 5.99 -1.55 7.37
C LEU A 312 4.91 -0.78 8.13
#